data_3e3e78ee995376084a6bfd2f1b0fec35
#
_entry.id   3e3e78ee995376084a6bfd2f1b0fec35
#
_cell.length_a   1.000
_cell.length_b   1.000
_cell.length_c   1.000
_cell.angle_alpha   90.00
_cell.angle_beta   90.00
_cell.angle_gamma   90.00
#
_symmetry.space_group_name_H-M   'P 1'
#
loop_
_entity.id
_entity.type
_entity.pdbx_description
1 polymer ?
#
loop_
_entity_poly.entity_id
_entity_poly.type
_entity_poly.pdbx_seq_one_letter_code
_entity_poly.pdbx_strand_id
1 'polypeptide(L)'
;MIITREWAMPNHKTFQIKPIDNFIRQYLPSKPCIILDPFAHRPSDYGAITNDLNPQSKVQFHLDALDFLRLYEDESVDLVLFDPPYSPRQLKECYDNIGQSLHDTKSSVWSNWKKEIMRIVKPGGGVLSFGWNTVGIGKTRGFEIKHILIVSHGGMHNDTLCMFERK
;
A
#
# COMPACT_ATOMS: atom_id res chain seq x y z
N MET A 1 -20.51 -3.26 1.06
CA MET A 1 -19.20 -3.62 1.66
C MET A 1 -19.23 -5.10 2.00
N ILE A 2 -18.19 -5.84 1.58
CA ILE A 2 -17.98 -7.26 1.86
C ILE A 2 -16.94 -7.36 2.99
N ILE A 3 -17.11 -8.30 3.91
CA ILE A 3 -16.09 -8.61 4.94
C ILE A 3 -15.83 -10.10 4.90
N THR A 4 -14.57 -10.49 4.72
CA THR A 4 -14.11 -11.88 4.72
C THR A 4 -13.00 -12.07 5.74
N ARG A 5 -12.79 -13.30 6.19
CA ARG A 5 -11.73 -13.66 7.13
C ARG A 5 -11.07 -14.96 6.71
N GLU A 6 -9.75 -14.96 6.68
CA GLU A 6 -8.93 -16.13 6.41
C GLU A 6 -7.82 -16.25 7.45
N TRP A 7 -7.26 -17.44 7.59
CA TRP A 7 -6.10 -17.68 8.45
C TRP A 7 -4.88 -18.00 7.59
N ALA A 8 -3.73 -17.44 7.93
CA ALA A 8 -2.45 -17.78 7.30
C ALA A 8 -1.29 -17.55 8.27
N MET A 9 -0.22 -18.30 8.11
CA MET A 9 1.03 -18.02 8.82
C MET A 9 1.56 -16.63 8.46
N PRO A 10 2.07 -15.86 9.45
CA PRO A 10 2.65 -14.55 9.18
C PRO A 10 3.91 -14.68 8.32
N ASN A 11 4.12 -13.69 7.46
CA ASN A 11 5.31 -13.57 6.63
C ASN A 11 5.68 -12.09 6.54
N HIS A 12 6.96 -11.76 6.68
CA HIS A 12 7.46 -10.38 6.51
C HIS A 12 7.32 -9.85 5.08
N LYS A 13 7.01 -10.72 4.12
CA LYS A 13 6.66 -10.37 2.74
C LYS A 13 5.14 -10.42 2.60
N THR A 14 4.46 -9.35 2.96
CA THR A 14 2.99 -9.23 3.04
C THR A 14 2.30 -9.87 1.84
N PHE A 15 2.72 -9.54 0.62
CA PHE A 15 2.06 -10.00 -0.61
C PHE A 15 2.32 -11.47 -0.98
N GLN A 16 3.21 -12.17 -0.27
CA GLN A 16 3.41 -13.62 -0.43
C GLN A 16 2.49 -14.46 0.46
N ILE A 17 1.75 -13.84 1.37
CA ILE A 17 0.74 -14.50 2.18
C ILE A 17 -0.43 -14.85 1.27
N LYS A 18 -0.73 -16.14 1.12
CA LYS A 18 -1.65 -16.64 0.08
C LYS A 18 -3.03 -15.96 0.05
N PRO A 19 -3.73 -15.74 1.16
CA PRO A 19 -4.98 -14.97 1.16
C PRO A 19 -4.81 -13.54 0.63
N ILE A 20 -3.68 -12.89 0.95
CA ILE A 20 -3.39 -11.52 0.50
C ILE A 20 -3.08 -11.50 -1.00
N ASP A 21 -2.26 -12.44 -1.50
CA ASP A 21 -1.99 -12.59 -2.93
C ASP A 21 -3.30 -12.80 -3.72
N ASN A 22 -4.18 -13.68 -3.25
CA ASN A 22 -5.48 -13.92 -3.88
C ASN A 22 -6.34 -12.65 -3.88
N PHE A 23 -6.35 -11.91 -2.76
CA PHE A 23 -7.10 -10.67 -2.63
C PHE A 23 -6.60 -9.59 -3.59
N ILE A 24 -5.28 -9.42 -3.74
CA ILE A 24 -4.70 -8.49 -4.72
C ILE A 24 -5.14 -8.89 -6.14
N ARG A 25 -4.98 -10.15 -6.51
CA ARG A 25 -5.34 -10.65 -7.85
C ARG A 25 -6.82 -10.47 -8.19
N GLN A 26 -7.71 -10.54 -7.22
CA GLN A 26 -9.14 -10.32 -7.40
C GLN A 26 -9.47 -8.90 -7.88
N TYR A 27 -8.64 -7.91 -7.51
CA TYR A 27 -8.89 -6.50 -7.78
C TYR A 27 -7.95 -5.88 -8.82
N LEU A 28 -7.13 -6.70 -9.49
CA LEU A 28 -6.29 -6.20 -10.57
C LEU A 28 -7.15 -5.65 -11.71
N PRO A 29 -6.88 -4.44 -12.20
CA PRO A 29 -7.57 -3.88 -13.33
C PRO A 29 -7.23 -4.61 -14.64
N SER A 30 -8.12 -4.53 -15.63
CA SER A 30 -7.85 -5.03 -16.98
C SER A 30 -6.74 -4.22 -17.65
N LYS A 31 -5.88 -4.88 -18.42
CA LYS A 31 -4.82 -4.21 -19.18
C LYS A 31 -5.37 -3.57 -20.46
N PRO A 32 -4.81 -2.43 -20.93
CA PRO A 32 -3.69 -1.71 -20.33
C PRO A 32 -4.09 -0.91 -19.08
N CYS A 33 -3.22 -0.93 -18.04
CA CYS A 33 -3.46 -0.25 -16.78
C CYS A 33 -2.15 0.20 -16.13
N ILE A 34 -2.24 1.21 -15.25
CA ILE A 34 -1.14 1.69 -14.43
C ILE A 34 -1.42 1.28 -12.98
N ILE A 35 -0.55 0.43 -12.44
CA ILE A 35 -0.57 -0.02 -11.05
C ILE A 35 0.70 0.46 -10.36
N LEU A 36 0.60 1.02 -9.17
CA LEU A 36 1.74 1.50 -8.38
C LEU A 36 1.88 0.71 -7.09
N ASP A 37 3.14 0.45 -6.72
CA ASP A 37 3.54 -0.06 -5.41
C ASP A 37 4.62 0.86 -4.81
N PRO A 38 4.24 1.90 -4.03
CA PRO A 38 5.18 2.89 -3.50
C PRO A 38 6.13 2.36 -2.42
N PHE A 39 5.86 1.18 -1.85
CA PHE A 39 6.59 0.59 -0.72
C PHE A 39 7.07 -0.84 -1.02
N ALA A 40 7.33 -1.13 -2.28
CA ALA A 40 7.76 -2.44 -2.73
C ALA A 40 9.20 -2.75 -2.27
N HIS A 41 9.41 -3.94 -1.72
CA HIS A 41 10.75 -4.44 -1.36
C HIS A 41 11.36 -5.30 -2.46
N ARG A 42 10.63 -5.57 -3.52
CA ARG A 42 10.97 -6.52 -4.59
C ARG A 42 10.19 -6.19 -5.88
N PRO A 43 10.57 -6.81 -7.02
CA PRO A 43 9.77 -6.73 -8.23
C PRO A 43 8.34 -7.20 -8.00
N SER A 44 7.40 -6.57 -8.68
CA SER A 44 5.97 -6.88 -8.54
C SER A 44 5.57 -8.13 -9.33
N ASP A 45 4.79 -9.01 -8.70
CA ASP A 45 4.12 -10.13 -9.35
C ASP A 45 2.79 -9.74 -10.02
N TYR A 46 2.41 -8.45 -9.94
CA TYR A 46 1.13 -7.91 -10.40
C TYR A 46 1.27 -6.94 -11.58
N GLY A 47 2.50 -6.71 -12.04
CA GLY A 47 2.79 -5.71 -13.07
C GLY A 47 2.74 -4.27 -12.56
N ALA A 48 2.89 -4.06 -11.25
CA ALA A 48 2.99 -2.74 -10.66
C ALA A 48 4.36 -2.11 -10.93
N ILE A 49 4.37 -0.80 -11.10
CA ILE A 49 5.58 0.03 -11.07
C ILE A 49 5.98 0.16 -9.60
N THR A 50 7.20 -0.29 -9.27
CA THR A 50 7.67 -0.47 -7.90
C THR A 50 8.65 0.61 -7.48
N ASN A 51 8.51 1.06 -6.22
CA ASN A 51 9.41 2.00 -5.56
C ASN A 51 9.77 1.50 -4.17
N ASP A 52 10.99 1.73 -3.76
CA ASP A 52 11.47 1.49 -2.38
C ASP A 52 12.54 2.55 -2.07
N LEU A 53 12.50 3.09 -0.87
CA LEU A 53 13.50 4.04 -0.41
C LEU A 53 14.91 3.41 -0.32
N ASN A 54 15.01 2.10 -0.06
CA ASN A 54 16.28 1.38 0.02
C ASN A 54 16.92 1.22 -1.37
N PRO A 55 18.10 1.83 -1.61
CA PRO A 55 18.77 1.74 -2.92
C PRO A 55 19.29 0.34 -3.27
N GLN A 56 19.31 -0.59 -2.31
CA GLN A 56 19.75 -1.97 -2.53
C GLN A 56 18.59 -2.92 -2.93
N SER A 57 17.35 -2.47 -2.83
CA SER A 57 16.20 -3.27 -3.25
C SER A 57 16.14 -3.40 -4.78
N LYS A 58 15.56 -4.50 -5.27
CA LYS A 58 15.44 -4.76 -6.72
C LYS A 58 14.11 -4.22 -7.26
N VAL A 59 13.95 -2.91 -7.25
CA VAL A 59 12.76 -2.20 -7.72
C VAL A 59 13.11 -1.20 -8.83
N GLN A 60 12.09 -0.59 -9.44
CA GLN A 60 12.28 0.32 -10.57
C GLN A 60 12.70 1.73 -10.14
N PHE A 61 12.23 2.19 -8.97
CA PHE A 61 12.51 3.52 -8.44
C PHE A 61 13.04 3.43 -7.00
N HIS A 62 13.93 4.36 -6.64
CA HIS A 62 14.51 4.48 -5.29
C HIS A 62 14.30 5.90 -4.77
N LEU A 63 13.03 6.29 -4.61
CA LEU A 63 12.62 7.61 -4.19
C LEU A 63 11.89 7.56 -2.84
N ASP A 64 11.81 8.70 -2.15
CA ASP A 64 10.80 8.87 -1.12
C ASP A 64 9.42 8.59 -1.73
N ALA A 65 8.55 7.91 -0.97
CA ALA A 65 7.24 7.50 -1.48
C ALA A 65 6.38 8.68 -1.94
N LEU A 66 6.49 9.85 -1.27
CA LEU A 66 5.78 11.06 -1.66
C LEU A 66 6.27 11.59 -3.00
N ASP A 67 7.60 11.61 -3.21
CA ASP A 67 8.21 12.08 -4.45
C ASP A 67 7.90 11.11 -5.60
N PHE A 68 7.90 9.80 -5.33
CA PHE A 68 7.47 8.80 -6.31
C PHE A 68 6.01 9.01 -6.75
N LEU A 69 5.08 9.23 -5.81
CA LEU A 69 3.68 9.48 -6.13
C LEU A 69 3.48 10.78 -6.95
N ARG A 70 4.31 11.80 -6.71
CA ARG A 70 4.29 13.08 -7.43
C ARG A 70 4.72 12.99 -8.90
N LEU A 71 5.35 11.89 -9.33
CA LEU A 71 5.70 11.69 -10.73
C LEU A 71 4.48 11.49 -11.64
N TYR A 72 3.33 11.18 -11.06
CA TYR A 72 2.12 10.83 -11.81
C TYR A 72 1.15 12.01 -11.89
N GLU A 73 0.50 12.15 -13.04
CA GLU A 73 -0.51 13.16 -13.29
C GLU A 73 -1.80 12.86 -12.52
N ASP A 74 -2.65 13.87 -12.39
CA ASP A 74 -3.97 13.73 -11.80
C ASP A 74 -4.77 12.66 -12.57
N GLU A 75 -5.48 11.81 -11.84
CA GLU A 75 -6.39 10.80 -12.40
C GLU A 75 -5.76 9.91 -13.49
N SER A 76 -4.47 9.57 -13.33
CA SER A 76 -3.72 8.76 -14.30
C SER A 76 -3.55 7.29 -13.90
N VAL A 77 -3.75 6.95 -12.61
CA VAL A 77 -3.44 5.64 -12.03
C VAL A 77 -4.71 4.81 -11.83
N ASP A 78 -4.67 3.53 -12.20
CA ASP A 78 -5.81 2.62 -12.09
C ASP A 78 -5.89 1.94 -10.71
N LEU A 79 -4.74 1.58 -10.13
CA LEU A 79 -4.66 0.91 -8.83
C LEU A 79 -3.39 1.29 -8.07
N VAL A 80 -3.49 1.48 -6.76
CA VAL A 80 -2.35 1.63 -5.86
C VAL A 80 -2.35 0.49 -4.85
N LEU A 81 -1.22 -0.18 -4.69
CA LEU A 81 -0.94 -1.13 -3.59
C LEU A 81 -0.30 -0.31 -2.46
N PHE A 82 -1.06 -0.04 -1.41
CA PHE A 82 -0.65 0.85 -0.33
C PHE A 82 -0.32 0.06 0.94
N ASP A 83 0.95 -0.39 1.05
CA ASP A 83 1.50 -1.14 2.20
C ASP A 83 2.61 -0.34 2.92
N PRO A 84 2.27 0.83 3.49
CA PRO A 84 3.25 1.69 4.15
C PRO A 84 3.69 1.10 5.49
N PRO A 85 4.79 1.60 6.09
CA PRO A 85 5.12 1.32 7.48
C PRO A 85 3.90 1.60 8.39
N TYR A 86 3.57 0.66 9.29
CA TYR A 86 2.31 0.70 10.06
C TYR A 86 2.39 1.58 11.32
N SER A 87 3.59 2.03 11.68
CA SER A 87 3.82 2.85 12.85
C SER A 87 4.95 3.87 12.65
N PRO A 88 4.98 4.98 13.43
CA PRO A 88 6.09 5.93 13.42
C PRO A 88 7.44 5.29 13.71
N ARG A 89 7.47 4.24 14.55
CA ARG A 89 8.68 3.47 14.84
C ARG A 89 9.19 2.74 13.61
N GLN A 90 8.34 1.99 12.91
CA GLN A 90 8.71 1.30 11.66
C GLN A 90 9.16 2.30 10.59
N LEU A 91 8.47 3.42 10.45
CA LEU A 91 8.85 4.47 9.53
C LEU A 91 10.26 4.98 9.84
N LYS A 92 10.56 5.29 11.11
CA LYS A 92 11.90 5.72 11.52
C LYS A 92 12.94 4.65 11.23
N GLU A 93 12.68 3.40 11.56
CA GLU A 93 13.58 2.27 11.29
C GLU A 93 13.91 2.15 9.78
N CYS A 94 12.94 2.38 8.88
CA CYS A 94 13.18 2.38 7.44
C CYS A 94 14.21 3.44 7.01
N TYR A 95 14.12 4.66 7.54
CA TYR A 95 15.07 5.75 7.23
C TYR A 95 16.43 5.53 7.88
N ASP A 96 16.46 5.12 9.16
CA ASP A 96 17.70 4.85 9.90
C ASP A 96 18.53 3.75 9.21
N ASN A 97 17.88 2.70 8.68
CA ASN A 97 18.52 1.59 8.00
C ASN A 97 19.27 1.97 6.72
N ILE A 98 18.93 3.10 6.10
CA ILE A 98 19.59 3.61 4.90
C ILE A 98 20.48 4.82 5.20
N GLY A 99 20.71 5.14 6.50
CA GLY A 99 21.54 6.27 6.93
C GLY A 99 20.91 7.65 6.65
N GLN A 100 19.61 7.72 6.46
CA GLN A 100 18.88 8.98 6.29
C GLN A 100 18.15 9.34 7.58
N SER A 101 18.07 10.66 7.85
CA SER A 101 17.30 11.16 8.99
C SER A 101 15.88 11.52 8.54
N LEU A 102 14.89 10.97 9.22
CA LEU A 102 13.51 11.39 9.01
C LEU A 102 13.28 12.73 9.71
N HIS A 103 13.08 13.80 8.93
CA HIS A 103 12.84 15.15 9.46
C HIS A 103 11.42 15.32 10.03
N ASP A 104 10.47 14.47 9.66
CA ASP A 104 9.08 14.51 10.15
C ASP A 104 8.55 13.11 10.45
N THR A 105 8.39 12.80 11.74
CA THR A 105 7.79 11.53 12.23
C THR A 105 6.30 11.67 12.52
N LYS A 106 5.67 12.78 12.13
CA LYS A 106 4.28 13.07 12.45
C LYS A 106 3.32 12.28 11.58
N SER A 107 2.12 12.11 12.05
CA SER A 107 0.98 11.53 11.31
C SER A 107 0.69 12.23 9.98
N SER A 108 1.23 13.44 9.78
CA SER A 108 1.21 14.19 8.52
C SER A 108 1.81 13.42 7.34
N VAL A 109 2.82 12.58 7.55
CA VAL A 109 3.46 11.80 6.48
C VAL A 109 2.43 10.91 5.78
N TRP A 110 1.66 10.12 6.54
CA TRP A 110 0.58 9.27 5.98
C TRP A 110 -0.50 10.11 5.30
N SER A 111 -0.84 11.26 5.86
CA SER A 111 -1.83 12.16 5.27
C SER A 111 -1.36 12.71 3.92
N ASN A 112 -0.08 13.01 3.77
CA ASN A 112 0.49 13.50 2.53
C ASN A 112 0.48 12.41 1.44
N TRP A 113 0.87 11.18 1.75
CA TRP A 113 0.74 10.05 0.82
C TRP A 113 -0.70 9.85 0.37
N LYS A 114 -1.66 9.85 1.31
CA LYS A 114 -3.09 9.69 0.99
C LYS A 114 -3.65 10.83 0.14
N LYS A 115 -3.16 12.07 0.28
CA LYS A 115 -3.54 13.20 -0.58
C LYS A 115 -3.06 12.98 -2.03
N GLU A 116 -1.81 12.55 -2.20
CA GLU A 116 -1.28 12.26 -3.53
C GLU A 116 -2.00 11.07 -4.17
N ILE A 117 -2.25 9.99 -3.42
CA ILE A 117 -3.03 8.84 -3.91
C ILE A 117 -4.43 9.29 -4.35
N MET A 118 -5.10 10.15 -3.57
CA MET A 118 -6.39 10.72 -3.96
C MET A 118 -6.31 11.50 -5.28
N ARG A 119 -5.24 12.26 -5.48
CA ARG A 119 -5.04 13.07 -6.69
C ARG A 119 -4.84 12.19 -7.93
N ILE A 120 -3.95 11.20 -7.84
CA ILE A 120 -3.49 10.43 -9.00
C ILE A 120 -4.42 9.28 -9.40
N VAL A 121 -5.21 8.72 -8.46
CA VAL A 121 -6.13 7.62 -8.79
C VAL A 121 -7.31 8.14 -9.61
N LYS A 122 -7.62 7.46 -10.72
CA LYS A 122 -8.74 7.76 -11.61
C LYS A 122 -10.09 7.64 -10.89
N PRO A 123 -11.13 8.37 -11.31
CA PRO A 123 -12.50 8.02 -10.98
C PRO A 123 -12.79 6.56 -11.38
N GLY A 124 -13.34 5.78 -10.46
CA GLY A 124 -13.54 4.34 -10.64
C GLY A 124 -12.29 3.47 -10.45
N GLY A 125 -11.12 4.08 -10.27
CA GLY A 125 -9.89 3.39 -9.87
C GLY A 125 -9.94 2.94 -8.41
N GLY A 126 -8.90 2.24 -7.96
CA GLY A 126 -8.90 1.64 -6.64
C GLY A 126 -7.60 1.79 -5.86
N VAL A 127 -7.72 1.49 -4.56
CA VAL A 127 -6.57 1.32 -3.66
C VAL A 127 -6.74 0.04 -2.88
N LEU A 128 -5.69 -0.76 -2.82
CA LEU A 128 -5.56 -1.88 -1.90
C LEU A 128 -4.66 -1.42 -0.75
N SER A 129 -5.26 -1.22 0.43
CA SER A 129 -4.55 -0.80 1.63
C SER A 129 -4.30 -2.00 2.55
N PHE A 130 -3.11 -2.06 3.13
CA PHE A 130 -2.69 -3.11 4.06
C PHE A 130 -2.25 -2.49 5.39
N GLY A 131 -2.50 -3.15 6.51
CA GLY A 131 -2.12 -2.63 7.82
C GLY A 131 -2.83 -3.27 8.99
N TRP A 132 -2.80 -2.58 10.13
CA TRP A 132 -3.42 -3.04 11.39
C TRP A 132 -4.73 -2.31 11.72
N ASN A 133 -5.22 -1.48 10.81
CA ASN A 133 -6.47 -0.74 10.99
C ASN A 133 -7.20 -0.56 9.66
N THR A 134 -8.44 -0.14 9.72
CA THR A 134 -9.32 0.04 8.56
C THR A 134 -9.50 1.51 8.16
N VAL A 135 -8.53 2.37 8.46
CA VAL A 135 -8.62 3.81 8.11
C VAL A 135 -8.54 4.03 6.61
N GLY A 136 -7.74 3.23 5.89
CA GLY A 136 -7.58 3.33 4.44
C GLY A 136 -7.24 4.74 3.93
N ILE A 137 -7.64 5.04 2.70
CA ILE A 137 -7.57 6.40 2.12
C ILE A 137 -8.69 7.26 2.71
N GLY A 138 -9.89 6.70 2.75
CA GLY A 138 -11.01 7.22 3.51
C GLY A 138 -12.06 7.98 2.71
N LYS A 139 -13.28 7.94 3.24
CA LYS A 139 -14.47 8.54 2.63
C LYS A 139 -14.36 10.06 2.41
N THR A 140 -13.68 10.77 3.30
CA THR A 140 -13.47 12.23 3.17
C THR A 140 -12.58 12.60 1.98
N ARG A 141 -11.88 11.62 1.41
CA ARG A 141 -11.06 11.75 0.19
C ARG A 141 -11.73 11.14 -1.04
N GLY A 142 -13.03 10.82 -0.96
CA GLY A 142 -13.81 10.30 -2.07
C GLY A 142 -13.68 8.79 -2.28
N PHE A 143 -13.11 8.04 -1.33
CA PHE A 143 -12.97 6.58 -1.44
C PHE A 143 -14.02 5.86 -0.60
N GLU A 144 -14.59 4.80 -1.17
CA GLU A 144 -15.55 3.93 -0.50
C GLU A 144 -14.97 2.53 -0.33
N ILE A 145 -14.97 2.01 0.90
CA ILE A 145 -14.54 0.62 1.17
C ILE A 145 -15.55 -0.35 0.56
N LYS A 146 -15.07 -1.18 -0.35
CA LYS A 146 -15.87 -2.23 -1.00
C LYS A 146 -15.67 -3.59 -0.37
N HIS A 147 -14.44 -3.89 0.09
CA HIS A 147 -14.12 -5.18 0.69
C HIS A 147 -13.05 -5.03 1.77
N ILE A 148 -13.23 -5.73 2.89
CA ILE A 148 -12.24 -5.90 3.96
C ILE A 148 -11.96 -7.39 4.07
N LEU A 149 -10.69 -7.79 3.86
CA LEU A 149 -10.20 -9.12 4.19
C LEU A 149 -9.41 -9.02 5.51
N ILE A 150 -9.79 -9.83 6.49
CA ILE A 150 -9.07 -9.99 7.75
C ILE A 150 -8.22 -11.26 7.63
N VAL A 151 -6.89 -11.12 7.65
CA VAL A 151 -5.99 -12.28 7.67
C VAL A 151 -5.48 -12.46 9.09
N SER A 152 -6.01 -13.49 9.75
CA SER A 152 -5.61 -13.82 11.12
C SER A 152 -4.34 -14.67 11.10
N HIS A 153 -3.35 -14.28 11.90
CA HIS A 153 -2.07 -14.96 12.00
C HIS A 153 -1.93 -15.82 13.26
N GLY A 154 -2.82 -15.63 14.22
CA GLY A 154 -2.81 -16.37 15.48
C GLY A 154 -1.65 -16.01 16.42
N GLY A 155 -1.64 -16.63 17.59
CA GLY A 155 -0.59 -16.43 18.59
C GLY A 155 -0.49 -14.98 19.05
N MET A 156 0.74 -14.44 19.08
CA MET A 156 1.04 -13.06 19.48
C MET A 156 1.19 -12.09 18.28
N HIS A 157 0.77 -12.52 17.09
CA HIS A 157 0.85 -11.69 15.89
C HIS A 157 -0.43 -10.89 15.67
N ASN A 158 -0.28 -9.62 15.25
CA ASN A 158 -1.41 -8.82 14.83
C ASN A 158 -1.99 -9.39 13.53
N ASP A 159 -3.32 -9.33 13.39
CA ASP A 159 -4.00 -9.61 12.13
C ASP A 159 -3.57 -8.59 11.07
N THR A 160 -3.51 -9.00 9.81
CA THR A 160 -3.37 -8.07 8.68
C THR A 160 -4.75 -7.74 8.14
N LEU A 161 -5.07 -6.47 8.10
CA LEU A 161 -6.31 -5.94 7.52
C LEU A 161 -6.01 -5.46 6.10
N CYS A 162 -6.64 -6.11 5.13
CA CYS A 162 -6.53 -5.74 3.72
C CYS A 162 -7.84 -5.10 3.28
N MET A 163 -7.78 -3.93 2.67
CA MET A 163 -8.98 -3.23 2.22
C MET A 163 -8.88 -2.92 0.74
N PHE A 164 -9.97 -3.14 0.03
CA PHE A 164 -10.17 -2.57 -1.29
C PHE A 164 -11.12 -1.37 -1.19
N GLU A 165 -10.62 -0.23 -1.59
CA GLU A 165 -11.37 1.03 -1.69
C GLU A 165 -11.46 1.45 -3.15
N ARG A 166 -12.60 2.04 -3.54
CA ARG A 166 -12.83 2.58 -4.89
C ARG A 166 -13.11 4.09 -4.82
N LYS A 167 -12.46 4.83 -5.70
CA LYS A 167 -12.69 6.28 -5.88
C LYS A 167 -13.92 6.54 -6.73
#